data_a279ba3a813971a2ad5b860a9481ee8b
#
_entry.id   a279ba3a813971a2ad5b860a9481ee8b
#
_cell.length_a   1.000
_cell.length_b   1.000
_cell.length_c   1.000
_cell.angle_alpha   90.00
_cell.angle_beta   90.00
_cell.angle_gamma   90.00
#
_symmetry.space_group_name_H-M   'P 1'
#
loop_
_entity.id
_entity.type
_entity.pdbx_description
1 polymer ?
#
loop_
_entity_poly.entity_id
_entity_poly.type
_entity_poly.pdbx_seq_one_letter_code
_entity_poly.pdbx_strand_id
1 'polypeptide(L)'
;MTGRFVQRHEYTDAASDPAAAIAVVESFVPRDRVQAMHRRRLLDFAARHSDALHRSCAAGHLTASAWVVNHEATHGLVLLHAKIGRWLQPGGHADGEASLAFVALREATEETGIQGLEVWSDPIDIDVHMFVNRARTEPDHLHFDVRFLIRAPRGAVAHRNHESEALRWITESQLADPELRLDASTRRLARHGFDLAGAVRSHRCSAPPGHDGPS
;
A
#
# COMPACT_ATOMS: atom_id res chain seq x y z
N MET A 1 6.26 15.90 -4.99
CA MET A 1 6.07 14.47 -5.31
C MET A 1 6.40 14.26 -6.77
N THR A 2 7.38 13.42 -7.06
CA THR A 2 7.85 13.11 -8.43
C THR A 2 7.38 11.74 -8.91
N GLY A 3 6.58 11.05 -8.11
CA GLY A 3 6.08 9.71 -8.41
C GLY A 3 5.23 9.65 -9.67
N ARG A 4 5.18 8.46 -10.25
CA ARG A 4 4.32 8.11 -11.39
C ARG A 4 3.64 6.76 -11.16
N PHE A 5 2.58 6.48 -11.88
CA PHE A 5 2.02 5.13 -11.91
C PHE A 5 2.92 4.19 -12.72
N VAL A 6 3.18 3.01 -12.16
CA VAL A 6 4.07 1.97 -12.67
C VAL A 6 3.30 0.66 -12.75
N GLN A 7 3.46 -0.07 -13.84
CA GLN A 7 2.83 -1.37 -14.04
C GLN A 7 3.77 -2.52 -13.64
N ARG A 8 3.20 -3.69 -13.37
CA ARG A 8 3.96 -4.87 -12.94
C ARG A 8 5.12 -5.22 -13.85
N HIS A 9 4.94 -5.12 -15.18
CA HIS A 9 5.98 -5.48 -16.15
C HIS A 9 7.19 -4.54 -16.17
N GLU A 10 7.08 -3.37 -15.53
CA GLU A 10 8.20 -2.43 -15.37
C GLU A 10 9.15 -2.84 -14.23
N TYR A 11 8.74 -3.79 -13.39
CA TYR A 11 9.58 -4.42 -12.38
C TYR A 11 10.19 -5.69 -12.98
N THR A 12 11.40 -5.59 -13.54
CA THR A 12 12.00 -6.66 -14.35
C THR A 12 12.72 -7.73 -13.53
N ASP A 13 13.22 -7.37 -12.36
CA ASP A 13 13.97 -8.28 -11.48
C ASP A 13 13.56 -8.06 -10.01
N ALA A 14 13.54 -9.16 -9.24
CA ALA A 14 13.35 -9.09 -7.80
C ALA A 14 14.53 -8.33 -7.17
N ALA A 15 14.24 -7.23 -6.49
CA ALA A 15 15.25 -6.48 -5.78
C ALA A 15 15.50 -7.14 -4.42
N SER A 16 16.71 -7.66 -4.19
CA SER A 16 17.08 -8.32 -2.92
C SER A 16 17.98 -7.47 -2.03
N ASP A 17 18.47 -6.34 -2.53
CA ASP A 17 19.31 -5.44 -1.74
C ASP A 17 18.45 -4.60 -0.78
N PRO A 18 18.52 -4.81 0.54
CA PRO A 18 17.78 -4.02 1.53
C PRO A 18 17.98 -2.52 1.41
N ALA A 19 19.12 -2.06 0.86
CA ALA A 19 19.40 -0.65 0.64
C ALA A 19 18.34 0.01 -0.27
N ALA A 20 17.77 -0.73 -1.22
CA ALA A 20 16.70 -0.22 -2.09
C ALA A 20 15.41 0.11 -1.30
N ALA A 21 15.00 -0.77 -0.38
CA ALA A 21 13.86 -0.52 0.49
C ALA A 21 14.11 0.66 1.44
N ILE A 22 15.32 0.76 2.00
CA ILE A 22 15.72 1.85 2.89
C ILE A 22 15.69 3.18 2.14
N ALA A 23 16.23 3.26 0.92
CA ALA A 23 16.24 4.47 0.10
C ALA A 23 14.81 4.99 -0.18
N VAL A 24 13.84 4.10 -0.42
CA VAL A 24 12.43 4.47 -0.58
C VAL A 24 11.89 5.13 0.70
N VAL A 25 12.19 4.56 1.87
CA VAL A 25 11.77 5.12 3.16
C VAL A 25 12.48 6.45 3.45
N GLU A 26 13.75 6.57 3.10
CA GLU A 26 14.52 7.82 3.24
C GLU A 26 13.98 8.94 2.36
N SER A 27 13.51 8.63 1.16
CA SER A 27 12.93 9.59 0.24
C SER A 27 11.52 10.05 0.65
N PHE A 28 10.83 9.30 1.51
CA PHE A 28 9.48 9.63 1.97
C PHE A 28 9.47 10.93 2.80
N VAL A 29 8.63 11.87 2.39
CA VAL A 29 8.42 13.15 3.10
C VAL A 29 7.16 13.05 3.97
N PRO A 30 7.30 12.95 5.31
CA PRO A 30 6.16 12.87 6.21
C PRO A 30 5.29 14.12 6.16
N ARG A 31 3.97 13.95 6.16
CA ARG A 31 2.98 15.05 6.19
C ARG A 31 2.61 15.47 7.61
N ASP A 32 2.85 14.60 8.58
CA ASP A 32 2.53 14.84 9.98
C ASP A 32 3.54 14.19 10.94
N ARG A 33 3.34 14.43 12.23
CA ARG A 33 4.23 13.91 13.29
C ARG A 33 4.15 12.38 13.43
N VAL A 34 3.02 11.78 13.12
CA VAL A 34 2.82 10.32 13.21
C VAL A 34 3.64 9.63 12.15
N GLN A 35 3.53 10.08 10.89
CA GLN A 35 4.34 9.57 9.79
C GLN A 35 5.85 9.79 10.04
N ALA A 36 6.24 10.96 10.56
CA ALA A 36 7.65 11.24 10.87
C ALA A 36 8.19 10.29 11.95
N MET A 37 7.39 9.98 12.96
CA MET A 37 7.74 9.02 14.01
C MET A 37 7.87 7.60 13.45
N HIS A 38 6.92 7.16 12.64
CA HIS A 38 6.93 5.82 12.04
C HIS A 38 8.10 5.65 11.07
N ARG A 39 8.36 6.66 10.20
CA ARG A 39 9.52 6.67 9.32
C ARG A 39 10.83 6.50 10.12
N ARG A 40 11.02 7.27 11.18
CA ARG A 40 12.21 7.16 12.02
C ARG A 40 12.32 5.78 12.66
N ARG A 41 11.23 5.25 13.24
CA ARG A 41 11.22 3.91 13.85
C ARG A 41 11.60 2.82 12.85
N LEU A 42 11.09 2.90 11.62
CA LEU A 42 11.43 1.95 10.56
C LEU A 42 12.92 2.02 10.20
N LEU A 43 13.46 3.23 9.98
CA LEU A 43 14.88 3.40 9.66
C LEU A 43 15.79 2.93 10.82
N ASP A 44 15.44 3.25 12.06
CA ASP A 44 16.16 2.80 13.26
C ASP A 44 16.10 1.27 13.40
N PHE A 45 15.00 0.63 12.99
CA PHE A 45 14.86 -0.83 12.99
C PHE A 45 15.71 -1.46 11.89
N ALA A 46 15.57 -1.01 10.65
CA ALA A 46 16.30 -1.56 9.50
C ALA A 46 17.84 -1.43 9.67
N ALA A 47 18.30 -0.35 10.30
CA ALA A 47 19.73 -0.18 10.62
C ALA A 47 20.30 -1.23 11.60
N ARG A 48 19.43 -1.86 12.42
CA ARG A 48 19.82 -2.85 13.43
C ARG A 48 19.56 -4.30 13.03
N HIS A 49 18.75 -4.52 11.98
CA HIS A 49 18.29 -5.83 11.55
C HIS A 49 18.55 -6.01 10.05
N SER A 50 19.63 -6.69 9.70
CA SER A 50 19.98 -6.99 8.31
C SER A 50 18.96 -7.92 7.62
N ASP A 51 18.16 -8.65 8.42
CA ASP A 51 17.08 -9.54 8.01
C ASP A 51 15.70 -8.89 8.07
N ALA A 52 15.61 -7.55 8.17
CA ALA A 52 14.37 -6.80 8.29
C ALA A 52 13.36 -7.05 7.16
N LEU A 53 13.79 -7.49 5.98
CA LEU A 53 12.91 -7.87 4.87
C LEU A 53 12.28 -9.25 5.03
N HIS A 54 12.74 -10.06 5.99
CA HIS A 54 12.31 -11.44 6.12
C HIS A 54 11.42 -11.65 7.36
N ARG A 55 10.34 -12.42 7.23
CA ARG A 55 9.45 -12.77 8.34
C ARG A 55 10.14 -13.64 9.42
N SER A 56 11.34 -14.16 9.16
CA SER A 56 12.18 -14.82 10.15
C SER A 56 12.77 -13.87 11.18
N CYS A 57 12.79 -12.55 10.93
CA CYS A 57 13.20 -11.55 11.91
C CYS A 57 12.14 -11.46 13.03
N ALA A 58 12.43 -12.09 14.16
CA ALA A 58 11.46 -12.26 15.25
C ALA A 58 11.04 -10.95 15.94
N ALA A 59 11.86 -9.89 15.86
CA ALA A 59 11.54 -8.59 16.43
C ALA A 59 10.50 -7.83 15.59
N GLY A 60 10.40 -8.17 14.31
CA GLY A 60 9.52 -7.54 13.33
C GLY A 60 10.12 -7.56 11.93
N HIS A 61 9.36 -7.17 10.94
CA HIS A 61 9.83 -7.13 9.55
C HIS A 61 9.04 -6.13 8.71
N LEU A 62 9.59 -5.86 7.51
CA LEU A 62 8.96 -4.94 6.57
C LEU A 62 7.78 -5.62 5.88
N THR A 63 6.71 -4.84 5.75
CA THR A 63 5.51 -5.16 4.97
C THR A 63 5.22 -4.04 3.99
N ALA A 64 4.41 -4.31 2.98
CA ALA A 64 3.92 -3.27 2.10
C ALA A 64 2.42 -3.43 1.87
N SER A 65 1.69 -2.31 1.98
CA SER A 65 0.24 -2.27 1.81
C SER A 65 -0.18 -1.27 0.74
N ALA A 66 -1.42 -1.39 0.30
CA ALA A 66 -1.96 -0.60 -0.78
C ALA A 66 -3.30 0.04 -0.43
N TRP A 67 -3.46 1.34 -0.69
CA TRP A 67 -4.77 1.91 -0.90
C TRP A 67 -5.14 1.78 -2.38
N VAL A 68 -6.01 0.83 -2.70
CA VAL A 68 -6.44 0.59 -4.08
C VAL A 68 -7.64 1.48 -4.39
N VAL A 69 -7.51 2.37 -5.39
CA VAL A 69 -8.63 3.18 -5.87
C VAL A 69 -9.13 2.68 -7.22
N ASN A 70 -10.43 2.89 -7.50
CA ASN A 70 -10.96 2.67 -8.84
C ASN A 70 -10.36 3.66 -9.85
N HIS A 71 -10.55 3.41 -11.14
CA HIS A 71 -9.99 4.25 -12.21
C HIS A 71 -10.39 5.73 -12.06
N GLU A 72 -11.58 6.00 -11.62
CA GLU A 72 -12.15 7.33 -11.43
C GLU A 72 -11.72 8.00 -10.11
N ALA A 73 -10.96 7.32 -9.26
CA ALA A 73 -10.51 7.78 -7.94
C ALA A 73 -11.68 8.23 -7.02
N THR A 74 -12.83 7.60 -7.15
CA THR A 74 -14.03 7.90 -6.35
C THR A 74 -14.29 6.88 -5.25
N HIS A 75 -13.73 5.68 -5.38
CA HIS A 75 -13.88 4.58 -4.42
C HIS A 75 -12.52 3.96 -4.11
N GLY A 76 -12.34 3.55 -2.86
CA GLY A 76 -11.23 2.75 -2.39
C GLY A 76 -11.67 1.34 -2.03
N LEU A 77 -10.81 0.35 -2.18
CA LEU A 77 -11.11 -1.04 -1.90
C LEU A 77 -10.63 -1.44 -0.50
N VAL A 78 -11.51 -2.08 0.24
CA VAL A 78 -11.18 -2.72 1.52
C VAL A 78 -11.58 -4.19 1.48
N LEU A 79 -10.86 -5.02 2.23
CA LEU A 79 -11.13 -6.44 2.39
C LEU A 79 -11.49 -6.77 3.85
N LEU A 80 -12.44 -7.67 4.05
CA LEU A 80 -12.73 -8.26 5.35
C LEU A 80 -11.81 -9.47 5.54
N HIS A 81 -10.74 -9.26 6.31
CA HIS A 81 -9.73 -10.27 6.51
C HIS A 81 -10.24 -11.43 7.36
N ALA A 82 -10.26 -12.67 6.83
CA ALA A 82 -10.87 -13.84 7.42
C ALA A 82 -10.33 -14.17 8.84
N LYS A 83 -9.02 -14.09 9.07
CA LYS A 83 -8.41 -14.40 10.37
C LYS A 83 -8.57 -13.28 11.40
N ILE A 84 -8.56 -12.02 10.95
CA ILE A 84 -8.59 -10.83 11.83
C ILE A 84 -10.04 -10.40 12.11
N GLY A 85 -10.97 -10.65 11.18
CA GLY A 85 -12.37 -10.24 11.27
C GLY A 85 -12.56 -8.73 11.22
N ARG A 86 -11.70 -8.02 10.48
CA ARG A 86 -11.73 -6.55 10.33
C ARG A 86 -11.57 -6.16 8.87
N TRP A 87 -12.17 -5.03 8.52
CA TRP A 87 -11.93 -4.40 7.24
C TRP A 87 -10.57 -3.70 7.24
N LEU A 88 -9.74 -4.06 6.28
CA LEU A 88 -8.37 -3.55 6.11
C LEU A 88 -8.09 -3.24 4.64
N GLN A 89 -6.99 -2.57 4.38
CA GLN A 89 -6.40 -2.46 3.06
C GLN A 89 -5.69 -3.76 2.67
N PRO A 90 -5.51 -4.07 1.37
CA PRO A 90 -4.62 -5.13 0.90
C PRO A 90 -3.17 -4.90 1.31
N GLY A 91 -2.42 -5.98 1.57
CA GLY A 91 -1.01 -5.89 1.88
C GLY A 91 -0.43 -7.15 2.51
N GLY A 92 0.89 -7.27 2.47
CA GLY A 92 1.59 -8.44 2.99
C GLY A 92 3.09 -8.23 3.20
N HIS A 93 3.78 -9.34 3.36
CA HIS A 93 5.19 -9.36 3.74
C HIS A 93 6.13 -9.10 2.55
N ALA A 94 7.25 -8.44 2.83
CA ALA A 94 8.31 -8.24 1.84
C ALA A 94 8.95 -9.58 1.41
N ASP A 95 9.17 -10.50 2.36
CA ASP A 95 9.73 -11.84 2.13
C ASP A 95 11.04 -11.83 1.32
N GLY A 96 11.90 -10.87 1.62
CA GLY A 96 13.18 -10.68 0.94
C GLY A 96 13.12 -9.77 -0.29
N GLU A 97 11.94 -9.34 -0.73
CA GLU A 97 11.79 -8.39 -1.83
C GLU A 97 11.99 -6.95 -1.31
N ALA A 98 12.97 -6.25 -1.87
CA ALA A 98 13.31 -4.88 -1.47
C ALA A 98 12.52 -3.80 -2.25
N SER A 99 11.90 -4.16 -3.38
CA SER A 99 10.98 -3.28 -4.09
C SER A 99 9.61 -3.25 -3.42
N LEU A 100 9.45 -2.44 -2.38
CA LEU A 100 8.23 -2.41 -1.56
C LEU A 100 6.98 -1.97 -2.36
N ALA A 101 7.13 -1.15 -3.39
CA ALA A 101 6.05 -0.82 -4.30
C ALA A 101 5.58 -2.05 -5.11
N PHE A 102 6.52 -2.90 -5.55
CA PHE A 102 6.19 -4.16 -6.20
C PHE A 102 5.51 -5.13 -5.23
N VAL A 103 5.97 -5.22 -3.98
CA VAL A 103 5.30 -6.03 -2.93
C VAL A 103 3.84 -5.58 -2.77
N ALA A 104 3.58 -4.28 -2.58
CA ALA A 104 2.23 -3.75 -2.45
C ALA A 104 1.36 -4.07 -3.68
N LEU A 105 1.94 -4.00 -4.89
CA LEU A 105 1.24 -4.31 -6.14
C LEU A 105 0.93 -5.81 -6.26
N ARG A 106 1.88 -6.67 -5.87
CA ARG A 106 1.71 -8.13 -5.84
C ARG A 106 0.57 -8.52 -4.90
N GLU A 107 0.64 -8.08 -3.65
CA GLU A 107 -0.35 -8.38 -2.61
C GLU A 107 -1.75 -7.87 -3.02
N ALA A 108 -1.83 -6.63 -3.51
CA ALA A 108 -3.10 -6.09 -4.00
C ALA A 108 -3.68 -6.93 -5.14
N THR A 109 -2.84 -7.43 -6.07
CA THR A 109 -3.27 -8.28 -7.17
C THR A 109 -3.77 -9.63 -6.67
N GLU A 110 -3.04 -10.25 -5.73
CA GLU A 110 -3.36 -11.58 -5.18
C GLU A 110 -4.63 -11.56 -4.31
N GLU A 111 -4.80 -10.53 -3.47
CA GLU A 111 -5.93 -10.42 -2.56
C GLU A 111 -7.22 -9.90 -3.20
N THR A 112 -7.10 -9.14 -4.30
CA THR A 112 -8.27 -8.56 -4.98
C THR A 112 -8.63 -9.27 -6.29
N GLY A 113 -7.73 -10.07 -6.85
CA GLY A 113 -7.89 -10.72 -8.16
C GLY A 113 -7.87 -9.75 -9.34
N ILE A 114 -7.70 -8.44 -9.12
CA ILE A 114 -7.72 -7.44 -10.18
C ILE A 114 -6.40 -7.48 -10.95
N GLN A 115 -6.49 -7.67 -12.26
CA GLN A 115 -5.35 -7.58 -13.16
C GLN A 115 -5.16 -6.16 -13.69
N GLY A 116 -3.92 -5.81 -14.08
CA GLY A 116 -3.62 -4.48 -14.65
C GLY A 116 -3.65 -3.34 -13.63
N LEU A 117 -3.45 -3.65 -12.37
CA LEU A 117 -3.22 -2.64 -11.32
C LEU A 117 -1.94 -1.85 -11.62
N GLU A 118 -1.94 -0.57 -11.26
CA GLU A 118 -0.78 0.34 -11.37
C GLU A 118 -0.48 0.92 -10.00
N VAL A 119 0.78 0.84 -9.55
CA VAL A 119 1.23 1.41 -8.29
C VAL A 119 1.84 2.79 -8.50
N TRP A 120 1.53 3.75 -7.63
CA TRP A 120 2.27 5.00 -7.54
C TRP A 120 3.64 4.73 -6.93
N SER A 121 4.71 5.15 -7.61
CA SER A 121 6.09 4.78 -7.27
C SER A 121 6.57 5.24 -5.89
N ASP A 122 6.03 6.35 -5.40
CA ASP A 122 6.42 6.90 -4.10
C ASP A 122 5.46 6.43 -3.00
N PRO A 123 5.94 6.12 -1.80
CA PRO A 123 5.05 5.79 -0.68
C PRO A 123 4.21 7.00 -0.27
N ILE A 124 2.98 6.74 0.17
CA ILE A 124 2.02 7.77 0.61
C ILE A 124 1.82 7.79 2.12
N ASP A 125 2.21 6.71 2.79
CA ASP A 125 2.14 6.58 4.24
C ASP A 125 3.16 5.55 4.74
N ILE A 126 3.55 5.67 6.02
CA ILE A 126 4.33 4.67 6.75
C ILE A 126 3.65 4.43 8.08
N ASP A 127 3.51 3.16 8.46
CA ASP A 127 2.93 2.74 9.72
C ASP A 127 3.83 1.72 10.44
N VAL A 128 3.77 1.73 11.76
CA VAL A 128 4.42 0.71 12.59
C VAL A 128 3.42 0.26 13.63
N HIS A 129 3.02 -0.99 13.53
CA HIS A 129 2.03 -1.57 14.43
C HIS A 129 2.44 -2.98 14.90
N MET A 130 1.87 -3.38 16.03
CA MET A 130 2.03 -4.73 16.56
C MET A 130 1.11 -5.69 15.81
N PHE A 131 1.68 -6.72 15.22
CA PHE A 131 0.92 -7.88 14.76
C PHE A 131 0.74 -8.85 15.94
N VAL A 132 -0.51 -9.03 16.35
CA VAL A 132 -0.87 -9.97 17.42
C VAL A 132 -1.36 -11.25 16.78
N ASN A 133 -0.56 -12.31 16.85
CA ASN A 133 -0.91 -13.62 16.31
C ASN A 133 -1.88 -14.37 17.22
N ARG A 134 -3.18 -14.23 16.96
CA ARG A 134 -4.23 -14.90 17.74
C ARG A 134 -4.16 -16.42 17.68
N ALA A 135 -3.62 -16.98 16.59
CA ALA A 135 -3.44 -18.43 16.43
C ALA A 135 -2.22 -18.96 17.20
N ARG A 136 -1.37 -18.07 17.74
CA ARG A 136 -0.14 -18.41 18.49
C ARG A 136 0.82 -19.34 17.74
N THR A 137 0.80 -19.30 16.43
CA THR A 137 1.73 -20.06 15.59
C THR A 137 3.10 -19.40 15.46
N GLU A 138 3.17 -18.10 15.79
CA GLU A 138 4.38 -17.28 15.84
C GLU A 138 4.25 -16.24 16.96
N PRO A 139 5.35 -15.70 17.51
CA PRO A 139 5.31 -14.62 18.50
C PRO A 139 4.67 -13.35 17.95
N ASP A 140 4.10 -12.54 18.86
CA ASP A 140 3.71 -11.16 18.52
C ASP A 140 4.96 -10.36 18.10
N HIS A 141 4.88 -9.63 17.00
CA HIS A 141 6.01 -8.90 16.44
C HIS A 141 5.56 -7.60 15.74
N LEU A 142 6.52 -6.73 15.40
CA LEU A 142 6.22 -5.47 14.73
C LEU A 142 6.16 -5.64 13.21
N HIS A 143 5.12 -5.09 12.60
CA HIS A 143 5.09 -4.80 11.18
C HIS A 143 5.53 -3.36 10.94
N PHE A 144 6.49 -3.19 10.04
CA PHE A 144 6.98 -1.90 9.54
C PHE A 144 6.44 -1.73 8.12
N ASP A 145 5.28 -1.10 8.00
CA ASP A 145 4.45 -1.11 6.81
C ASP A 145 4.67 0.14 5.96
N VAL A 146 5.19 -0.04 4.74
CA VAL A 146 5.34 1.02 3.74
C VAL A 146 4.16 0.96 2.78
N ARG A 147 3.44 2.08 2.61
CA ARG A 147 2.10 2.08 2.04
C ARG A 147 2.03 2.91 0.77
N PHE A 148 1.39 2.35 -0.24
CA PHE A 148 1.34 2.92 -1.58
C PHE A 148 -0.10 3.18 -2.05
N LEU A 149 -0.24 4.10 -3.00
CA LEU A 149 -1.47 4.25 -3.78
C LEU A 149 -1.42 3.29 -4.97
N ILE A 150 -2.50 2.54 -5.17
CA ILE A 150 -2.68 1.69 -6.35
C ILE A 150 -3.95 2.12 -7.08
N ARG A 151 -3.90 2.16 -8.41
CA ARG A 151 -5.04 2.45 -9.26
C ARG A 151 -5.48 1.20 -10.02
N ALA A 152 -6.77 0.90 -9.97
CA ALA A 152 -7.37 -0.16 -10.76
C ALA A 152 -7.68 0.32 -12.19
N PRO A 153 -7.62 -0.55 -13.20
CA PRO A 153 -8.05 -0.22 -14.55
C PRO A 153 -9.56 0.06 -14.60
N ARG A 154 -9.99 0.71 -15.69
CA ARG A 154 -11.42 0.98 -15.91
C ARG A 154 -12.22 -0.32 -15.95
N GLY A 155 -13.34 -0.33 -15.21
CA GLY A 155 -14.23 -1.49 -15.17
C GLY A 155 -13.68 -2.70 -14.40
N ALA A 156 -12.65 -2.49 -13.56
CA ALA A 156 -12.09 -3.55 -12.73
C ALA A 156 -13.15 -4.21 -11.83
N VAL A 157 -13.17 -5.53 -11.84
CA VAL A 157 -14.00 -6.35 -10.95
C VAL A 157 -13.09 -7.06 -9.95
N ALA A 158 -13.36 -6.85 -8.67
CA ALA A 158 -12.59 -7.47 -7.59
C ALA A 158 -13.16 -8.85 -7.25
N HIS A 159 -12.27 -9.82 -7.09
CA HIS A 159 -12.59 -11.19 -6.67
C HIS A 159 -11.76 -11.54 -5.45
N ARG A 160 -12.43 -11.90 -4.37
CA ARG A 160 -11.76 -12.33 -3.13
C ARG A 160 -10.96 -13.63 -3.32
N ASN A 161 -9.88 -13.75 -2.58
CA ASN A 161 -9.15 -15.01 -2.41
C ASN A 161 -9.58 -15.71 -1.10
N HIS A 162 -8.82 -16.73 -0.66
CA HIS A 162 -9.09 -17.49 0.56
C HIS A 162 -8.75 -16.73 1.86
N GLU A 163 -8.05 -15.61 1.79
CA GLU A 163 -7.64 -14.79 2.93
C GLU A 163 -8.69 -13.75 3.33
N SER A 164 -9.65 -13.46 2.45
CA SER A 164 -10.72 -12.51 2.69
C SER A 164 -12.11 -13.13 2.61
N GLU A 165 -13.00 -12.71 3.52
CA GLU A 165 -14.43 -13.10 3.52
C GLU A 165 -15.24 -12.25 2.55
N ALA A 166 -14.87 -10.97 2.38
CA ALA A 166 -15.54 -10.02 1.50
C ALA A 166 -14.60 -8.95 1.00
N LEU A 167 -14.94 -8.37 -0.16
CA LEU A 167 -14.32 -7.16 -0.71
C LEU A 167 -15.40 -6.09 -0.85
N ARG A 168 -15.06 -4.83 -0.57
CA ARG A 168 -16.01 -3.72 -0.69
C ARG A 168 -15.32 -2.47 -1.22
N TRP A 169 -15.88 -1.90 -2.27
CA TRP A 169 -15.55 -0.56 -2.71
C TRP A 169 -16.29 0.45 -1.83
N ILE A 170 -15.56 1.41 -1.26
CA ILE A 170 -16.10 2.44 -0.36
C ILE A 170 -15.71 3.83 -0.86
N THR A 171 -16.59 4.80 -0.66
CA THR A 171 -16.30 6.21 -0.91
C THR A 171 -15.51 6.81 0.27
N GLU A 172 -14.93 7.99 0.06
CA GLU A 172 -14.25 8.71 1.13
C GLU A 172 -15.18 9.02 2.33
N SER A 173 -16.45 9.38 2.06
CA SER A 173 -17.44 9.63 3.12
C SER A 173 -17.74 8.41 3.98
N GLN A 174 -17.61 7.20 3.42
CA GLN A 174 -17.81 5.94 4.14
C GLN A 174 -16.62 5.54 5.03
N LEU A 175 -15.51 6.27 5.02
CA LEU A 175 -14.42 6.05 5.98
C LEU A 175 -14.85 6.25 7.43
N ALA A 176 -15.92 7.01 7.68
CA ALA A 176 -16.49 7.21 9.01
C ALA A 176 -17.60 6.21 9.37
N ASP A 177 -17.95 5.29 8.46
CA ASP A 177 -18.99 4.29 8.69
C ASP A 177 -18.63 3.37 9.87
N PRO A 178 -19.42 3.36 10.96
CA PRO A 178 -19.13 2.55 12.13
C PRO A 178 -19.21 1.03 11.85
N GLU A 179 -19.93 0.60 10.82
CA GLU A 179 -20.03 -0.82 10.44
C GLU A 179 -18.70 -1.35 9.89
N LEU A 180 -17.93 -0.52 9.20
CA LEU A 180 -16.63 -0.90 8.67
C LEU A 180 -15.55 -1.06 9.76
N ARG A 181 -15.72 -0.42 10.90
CA ARG A 181 -14.76 -0.46 12.03
C ARG A 181 -13.30 -0.25 11.58
N LEU A 182 -13.08 0.58 10.56
CA LEU A 182 -11.74 0.91 10.11
C LEU A 182 -10.95 1.54 11.26
N ASP A 183 -9.71 1.11 11.46
CA ASP A 183 -8.87 1.75 12.46
C ASP A 183 -8.35 3.12 11.99
N ALA A 184 -7.71 3.85 12.90
CA ALA A 184 -7.19 5.18 12.60
C ALA A 184 -6.09 5.15 11.53
N SER A 185 -5.29 4.07 11.50
CA SER A 185 -4.20 3.88 10.56
C SER A 185 -4.73 3.67 9.13
N THR A 186 -5.70 2.75 8.95
CA THR A 186 -6.36 2.52 7.66
C THR A 186 -7.07 3.78 7.15
N ARG A 187 -7.77 4.51 8.04
CA ARG A 187 -8.41 5.79 7.67
C ARG A 187 -7.41 6.86 7.26
N ARG A 188 -6.22 6.92 7.90
CA ARG A 188 -5.15 7.84 7.51
C ARG A 188 -4.63 7.53 6.12
N LEU A 189 -4.29 6.26 5.87
CA LEU A 189 -3.87 5.78 4.55
C LEU A 189 -4.90 6.12 3.46
N ALA A 190 -6.18 5.82 3.72
CA ALA A 190 -7.27 6.08 2.79
C ALA A 190 -7.38 7.55 2.40
N ARG A 191 -7.33 8.48 3.39
CA ARG A 191 -7.36 9.92 3.11
C ARG A 191 -6.20 10.36 2.24
N HIS A 192 -4.97 9.94 2.57
CA HIS A 192 -3.79 10.27 1.74
C HIS A 192 -3.92 9.69 0.32
N GLY A 193 -4.50 8.49 0.19
CA GLY A 193 -4.74 7.86 -1.10
C GLY A 193 -5.78 8.61 -1.94
N PHE A 194 -6.92 9.01 -1.37
CA PHE A 194 -7.93 9.80 -2.07
C PHE A 194 -7.40 11.19 -2.46
N ASP A 195 -6.69 11.87 -1.54
CA ASP A 195 -6.07 13.19 -1.81
C ASP A 195 -5.13 13.13 -3.02
N LEU A 196 -4.22 12.15 -3.04
CA LEU A 196 -3.26 12.01 -4.13
C LEU A 196 -3.95 11.61 -5.43
N ALA A 197 -4.86 10.62 -5.39
CA ALA A 197 -5.56 10.17 -6.58
C ALA A 197 -6.41 11.28 -7.21
N GLY A 198 -7.05 12.11 -6.39
CA GLY A 198 -7.80 13.29 -6.83
C GLY A 198 -6.89 14.34 -7.47
N ALA A 199 -5.74 14.64 -6.87
CA ALA A 199 -4.77 15.60 -7.41
C ALA A 199 -4.20 15.14 -8.76
N VAL A 200 -3.81 13.87 -8.88
CA VAL A 200 -3.27 13.31 -10.14
C VAL A 200 -4.31 13.33 -11.25
N ARG A 201 -5.58 13.04 -10.94
CA ARG A 201 -6.68 13.11 -11.90
C ARG A 201 -6.89 14.51 -12.42
N SER A 202 -6.90 15.52 -11.55
CA SER A 202 -7.12 16.92 -11.91
C SER A 202 -6.04 17.44 -12.86
N HIS A 203 -4.77 17.05 -12.66
CA HIS A 203 -3.67 17.44 -13.53
C HIS A 203 -3.78 16.83 -14.94
N ARG A 204 -4.31 15.59 -15.07
CA ARG A 204 -4.53 14.98 -16.39
C ARG A 204 -5.64 15.64 -17.19
N CYS A 205 -6.68 16.16 -16.53
CA CYS A 205 -7.77 16.87 -17.19
C CYS A 205 -7.39 18.29 -17.64
N SER A 206 -6.33 18.87 -17.08
CA SER A 206 -5.86 20.24 -17.38
C SER A 206 -4.78 20.30 -18.46
N ALA A 207 -4.26 19.17 -18.94
CA ALA A 207 -3.30 19.15 -20.05
C ALA A 207 -4.05 19.42 -21.37
N PRO A 208 -3.62 20.42 -22.18
CA PRO A 208 -4.24 20.69 -23.48
C PRO A 208 -4.07 19.47 -24.40
N PRO A 209 -5.04 19.18 -25.28
CA PRO A 209 -4.90 18.15 -26.30
C PRO A 209 -3.67 18.42 -27.14
N GLY A 210 -2.78 17.43 -27.26
CA GLY A 210 -1.59 17.52 -28.08
C GLY A 210 -1.99 17.97 -29.50
N HIS A 211 -1.32 18.99 -30.01
CA HIS A 211 -1.42 19.38 -31.40
C HIS A 211 -0.81 18.27 -32.25
N ASP A 212 -1.66 17.41 -32.80
CA ASP A 212 -1.30 16.61 -33.96
C ASP A 212 -1.21 17.59 -35.14
N GLY A 213 0.03 18.04 -35.44
CA GLY A 213 0.31 18.82 -36.63
C GLY A 213 0.19 17.92 -37.86
N PRO A 214 -0.44 18.39 -38.95
CA PRO A 214 -0.48 17.64 -40.19
C PRO A 214 0.89 17.63 -40.86
N SER A 215 1.31 16.47 -41.28
CA SER A 215 2.41 16.24 -42.25
C SER A 215 1.90 16.27 -43.65
#